data_8af417abdf03b6efb8d1e117031d838b
#
_entry.id   8af417abdf03b6efb8d1e117031d838b
#
_cell.length_a   1.000
_cell.length_b   1.000
_cell.length_c   1.000
_cell.angle_alpha   90.00
_cell.angle_beta   90.00
_cell.angle_gamma   90.00
#
_symmetry.space_group_name_H-M   'P 1'
#
loop_
_entity.id
_entity.type
_entity.pdbx_description
1 polymer ?
#
loop_
_entity_poly.entity_id
_entity_poly.type
_entity_poly.pdbx_seq_one_letter_code
_entity_poly.pdbx_strand_id
1 'polypeptide(L)'
;MSKTIDVAKYLIYAYEQISNSRFEMQELKLQKLMYFAQRESFALTGEPLFPSDFEGWVHGPVLVELRYFFEQDYVPYNGDSSALSETDKYIIESVINKYGQYDAWYLRNLSHEEMSWKNSRDGLDDSEVGNRIISNRRY
;
A
#
# COMPACT_ATOMS: atom_id res chain seq x y z
N MET A 1 17.92 1.61 4.22
CA MET A 1 16.65 1.86 3.53
C MET A 1 15.54 1.09 4.25
N SER A 2 14.37 1.64 4.40
CA SER A 2 13.31 0.98 5.14
C SER A 2 12.71 -0.18 4.35
N LYS A 3 12.19 -1.18 5.07
CA LYS A 3 11.47 -2.28 4.42
C LYS A 3 10.24 -1.79 3.67
N THR A 4 9.58 -0.74 4.16
CA THR A 4 8.42 -0.14 3.49
C THR A 4 8.80 0.35 2.10
N ILE A 5 9.93 1.01 1.95
CA ILE A 5 10.42 1.48 0.65
C ILE A 5 10.75 0.29 -0.25
N ASP A 6 11.39 -0.75 0.30
CA ASP A 6 11.71 -1.96 -0.47
C ASP A 6 10.44 -2.66 -0.99
N VAL A 7 9.40 -2.72 -0.16
CA VAL A 7 8.11 -3.29 -0.56
C VAL A 7 7.50 -2.44 -1.68
N ALA A 8 7.52 -1.11 -1.56
CA ALA A 8 6.98 -0.23 -2.59
C ALA A 8 7.68 -0.43 -3.94
N LYS A 9 9.00 -0.52 -3.92
CA LYS A 9 9.79 -0.76 -5.15
C LYS A 9 9.47 -2.11 -5.77
N TYR A 10 9.41 -3.15 -4.97
CA TYR A 10 9.09 -4.48 -5.47
C TYR A 10 7.66 -4.54 -6.00
N LEU A 11 6.72 -3.85 -5.35
CA LEU A 11 5.33 -3.80 -5.78
C LEU A 11 5.21 -3.20 -7.19
N ILE A 12 5.92 -2.10 -7.44
CA ILE A 12 5.93 -1.47 -8.76
C ILE A 12 6.52 -2.43 -9.79
N TYR A 13 7.64 -3.06 -9.46
CA TYR A 13 8.29 -4.05 -10.34
C TYR A 13 7.34 -5.20 -10.66
N ALA A 14 6.71 -5.80 -9.65
CA ALA A 14 5.78 -6.91 -9.84
C ALA A 14 4.58 -6.50 -10.70
N TYR A 15 4.06 -5.29 -10.47
CA TYR A 15 2.97 -4.76 -11.30
C TYR A 15 3.38 -4.74 -12.77
N GLU A 16 4.57 -4.22 -13.07
CA GLU A 16 5.04 -4.10 -14.45
C GLU A 16 5.27 -5.46 -15.09
N GLN A 17 5.76 -6.43 -14.33
CA GLN A 17 5.97 -7.80 -14.83
C GLN A 17 4.65 -8.53 -15.09
N ILE A 18 3.72 -8.44 -14.15
CA ILE A 18 2.44 -9.17 -14.24
C ILE A 18 1.51 -8.54 -15.28
N SER A 19 1.41 -7.21 -15.31
CA SER A 19 0.52 -6.51 -16.23
C SER A 19 1.12 -6.32 -17.63
N ASN A 20 2.42 -6.52 -17.77
CA ASN A 20 3.18 -6.23 -18.98
C ASN A 20 2.97 -4.76 -19.45
N SER A 21 2.90 -3.85 -18.48
CA SER A 21 2.76 -2.42 -18.74
C SER A 21 3.48 -1.64 -17.65
N ARG A 22 3.76 -0.37 -17.91
CA ARG A 22 4.41 0.48 -16.92
C ARG A 22 3.43 0.90 -15.84
N PHE A 23 3.92 0.96 -14.60
CA PHE A 23 3.16 1.53 -13.51
C PHE A 23 3.00 3.03 -13.75
N GLU A 24 1.78 3.53 -13.68
CA GLU A 24 1.53 4.96 -13.71
C GLU A 24 2.11 5.55 -12.41
N MET A 25 2.93 6.58 -12.53
CA MET A 25 3.64 7.16 -11.38
C MET A 25 2.68 7.93 -10.49
N GLN A 26 1.61 7.25 -10.04
CA GLN A 26 0.56 7.82 -9.21
C GLN A 26 0.73 7.35 -7.77
N GLU A 27 1.05 8.29 -6.91
CA GLU A 27 1.19 8.02 -5.48
C GLU A 27 -0.10 7.43 -4.89
N LEU A 28 -1.27 7.94 -5.31
CA LEU A 28 -2.54 7.46 -4.77
C LEU A 28 -2.72 5.95 -4.99
N LYS A 29 -2.46 5.49 -6.21
CA LYS A 29 -2.56 4.05 -6.50
C LYS A 29 -1.55 3.24 -5.69
N LEU A 30 -0.31 3.72 -5.60
CA LEU A 30 0.72 3.05 -4.81
C LEU A 30 0.29 2.94 -3.36
N GLN A 31 -0.20 4.02 -2.76
CA GLN A 31 -0.64 4.03 -1.37
C GLN A 31 -1.74 2.99 -1.11
N LYS A 32 -2.70 2.87 -2.03
CA LYS A 32 -3.80 1.93 -1.85
C LYS A 32 -3.35 0.48 -2.04
N LEU A 33 -2.48 0.21 -3.00
CA LEU A 33 -1.93 -1.13 -3.19
C LEU A 33 -1.08 -1.55 -1.97
N MET A 34 -0.31 -0.62 -1.41
CA MET A 34 0.45 -0.87 -0.19
C MET A 34 -0.47 -1.22 0.99
N TYR A 35 -1.60 -0.52 1.11
CA TYR A 35 -2.58 -0.82 2.15
C TYR A 35 -3.11 -2.24 2.01
N PHE A 36 -3.52 -2.63 0.82
CA PHE A 36 -4.04 -3.98 0.60
C PHE A 36 -2.96 -5.05 0.79
N ALA A 37 -1.71 -4.73 0.48
CA ALA A 37 -0.60 -5.65 0.73
C ALA A 37 -0.41 -5.89 2.24
N GLN A 38 -0.47 -4.84 3.03
CA GLN A 38 -0.38 -4.96 4.49
C GLN A 38 -1.55 -5.80 5.04
N ARG A 39 -2.75 -5.51 4.58
CA ARG A 39 -3.94 -6.24 4.96
C ARG A 39 -3.83 -7.73 4.62
N GLU A 40 -3.38 -8.04 3.41
CA GLU A 40 -3.21 -9.42 2.95
C GLU A 40 -2.18 -10.15 3.79
N SER A 41 -1.10 -9.49 4.18
CA SER A 41 -0.08 -10.08 5.05
C SER A 41 -0.66 -10.49 6.39
N PHE A 42 -1.45 -9.62 7.02
CA PHE A 42 -2.10 -9.97 8.27
C PHE A 42 -3.08 -11.14 8.11
N ALA A 43 -3.81 -11.18 6.99
CA ALA A 43 -4.75 -12.27 6.74
C ALA A 43 -4.05 -13.61 6.56
N LEU A 44 -2.90 -13.63 5.90
CA LEU A 44 -2.17 -14.86 5.60
C LEU A 44 -1.23 -15.31 6.72
N THR A 45 -0.56 -14.38 7.39
CA THR A 45 0.51 -14.71 8.33
C THR A 45 0.26 -14.25 9.76
N GLY A 46 -0.70 -13.34 9.96
CA GLY A 46 -0.91 -12.71 11.27
C GLY A 46 0.15 -11.65 11.60
N GLU A 47 1.03 -11.32 10.65
CA GLU A 47 2.14 -10.39 10.85
C GLU A 47 2.12 -9.28 9.81
N PRO A 48 2.67 -8.09 10.13
CA PRO A 48 2.77 -7.02 9.14
C PRO A 48 3.80 -7.34 8.05
N LEU A 49 3.53 -6.88 6.84
CA LEU A 49 4.49 -6.97 5.74
C LEU A 49 5.64 -5.98 5.94
N PHE A 50 5.33 -4.82 6.52
CA PHE A 50 6.31 -3.78 6.83
C PHE A 50 5.90 -3.08 8.14
N PRO A 51 6.86 -2.42 8.82
CA PRO A 51 6.57 -1.89 10.18
C PRO A 51 5.81 -0.58 10.23
N SER A 52 5.69 0.12 9.09
CA SER A 52 5.08 1.45 9.07
C SER A 52 3.56 1.38 9.23
N ASP A 53 2.99 2.37 9.93
CA ASP A 53 1.55 2.47 10.14
C ASP A 53 0.92 3.43 9.13
N PHE A 54 -0.28 3.08 8.67
CA PHE A 54 -1.08 3.99 7.84
C PHE A 54 -1.83 5.00 8.70
N GLU A 55 -2.08 6.17 8.11
CA GLU A 55 -2.99 7.17 8.69
C GLU A 55 -4.27 7.22 7.86
N GLY A 56 -5.39 7.51 8.51
CA GLY A 56 -6.71 7.56 7.85
C GLY A 56 -7.01 8.93 7.24
N TRP A 57 -6.46 9.19 6.05
CA TRP A 57 -6.66 10.44 5.33
C TRP A 57 -7.96 10.42 4.52
N VAL A 58 -8.36 11.60 3.99
CA VAL A 58 -9.62 11.76 3.24
C VAL A 58 -9.74 10.78 2.06
N HIS A 59 -8.65 10.58 1.33
CA HIS A 59 -8.64 9.68 0.16
C HIS A 59 -8.22 8.26 0.50
N GLY A 60 -8.35 7.87 1.75
CA GLY A 60 -8.05 6.52 2.20
C GLY A 60 -6.77 6.45 3.00
N PRO A 61 -6.31 5.23 3.30
CA PRO A 61 -5.09 5.02 4.08
C PRO A 61 -3.85 5.58 3.39
N VAL A 62 -2.97 6.23 4.15
CA VAL A 62 -1.74 6.85 3.65
C VAL A 62 -0.56 6.48 4.52
N LEU A 63 0.53 6.06 3.87
CA LEU A 63 1.85 5.92 4.49
C LEU A 63 2.60 7.23 4.29
N VAL A 64 2.84 7.94 5.39
CA VAL A 64 3.47 9.25 5.33
C VAL A 64 4.86 9.19 4.68
N GLU A 65 5.61 8.13 4.92
CA GLU A 65 6.96 7.99 4.35
C GLU A 65 6.97 7.79 2.84
N LEU A 66 5.82 7.50 2.20
CA LEU A 66 5.72 7.40 0.75
C LEU A 66 5.21 8.69 0.10
N ARG A 67 4.94 9.75 0.90
CA ARG A 67 4.56 11.02 0.32
C ARG A 67 5.71 11.53 -0.55
N TYR A 68 5.37 11.94 -1.77
CA TYR A 68 6.32 12.42 -2.77
C TYR A 68 7.36 11.37 -3.20
N PHE A 69 7.01 10.07 -3.04
CA PHE A 69 7.92 8.96 -3.35
C PHE A 69 8.46 9.05 -4.78
N PHE A 70 7.59 9.30 -5.76
CA PHE A 70 7.99 9.35 -7.17
C PHE A 70 8.85 10.56 -7.51
N GLU A 71 8.74 11.65 -6.75
CA GLU A 71 9.50 12.87 -7.00
C GLU A 71 10.86 12.88 -6.31
N GLN A 72 11.01 12.13 -5.20
CA GLN A 72 12.19 12.26 -4.35
C GLN A 72 12.97 10.96 -4.19
N ASP A 73 12.27 9.84 -3.99
CA ASP A 73 12.91 8.60 -3.54
C ASP A 73 12.88 7.47 -4.57
N TYR A 74 12.07 7.60 -5.62
CA TYR A 74 11.88 6.49 -6.54
C TYR A 74 13.13 6.26 -7.39
N VAL A 75 13.63 5.02 -7.30
CA VAL A 75 14.67 4.48 -8.18
C VAL A 75 14.13 3.14 -8.70
N PRO A 76 14.14 2.90 -10.00
CA PRO A 76 13.64 1.63 -10.53
C PRO A 76 14.31 0.44 -9.86
N TYR A 77 13.51 -0.59 -9.62
CA TYR A 77 13.99 -1.82 -9.00
C TYR A 77 15.01 -2.50 -9.93
N ASN A 78 16.14 -2.89 -9.35
CA ASN A 78 17.27 -3.44 -10.11
C ASN A 78 17.42 -4.96 -9.98
N GLY A 79 16.43 -5.62 -9.38
CA GLY A 79 16.47 -7.06 -9.16
C GLY A 79 17.01 -7.47 -7.79
N ASP A 80 17.56 -6.55 -7.02
CA ASP A 80 18.06 -6.86 -5.67
C ASP A 80 16.93 -6.76 -4.67
N SER A 81 16.47 -7.91 -4.18
CA SER A 81 15.37 -7.99 -3.22
C SER A 81 15.78 -8.76 -1.96
N SER A 82 17.04 -8.64 -1.55
CA SER A 82 17.56 -9.35 -0.39
C SER A 82 16.81 -9.05 0.90
N ALA A 83 16.15 -7.88 0.98
CA ALA A 83 15.36 -7.48 2.15
C ALA A 83 13.99 -8.15 2.21
N LEU A 84 13.54 -8.80 1.12
CA LEU A 84 12.22 -9.41 1.03
C LEU A 84 12.30 -10.92 0.98
N SER A 85 11.49 -11.60 1.80
CA SER A 85 11.39 -13.05 1.78
C SER A 85 10.53 -13.52 0.59
N GLU A 86 10.56 -14.83 0.32
CA GLU A 86 9.68 -15.40 -0.70
C GLU A 86 8.21 -15.22 -0.34
N THR A 87 7.88 -15.28 0.96
CA THR A 87 6.52 -15.02 1.44
C THR A 87 6.12 -13.57 1.18
N ASP A 88 7.00 -12.62 1.47
CA ASP A 88 6.74 -11.20 1.18
C ASP A 88 6.43 -10.99 -0.30
N LYS A 89 7.24 -11.57 -1.18
CA LYS A 89 7.04 -11.47 -2.63
C LYS A 89 5.72 -12.08 -3.07
N TYR A 90 5.39 -13.25 -2.53
CA TYR A 90 4.12 -13.90 -2.83
C TYR A 90 2.92 -13.01 -2.47
N ILE A 91 2.96 -12.40 -1.29
CA ILE A 91 1.90 -11.51 -0.84
C ILE A 91 1.75 -10.32 -1.79
N ILE A 92 2.85 -9.69 -2.16
CA ILE A 92 2.84 -8.54 -3.06
C ILE A 92 2.27 -8.93 -4.43
N GLU A 93 2.74 -10.03 -5.00
CA GLU A 93 2.26 -10.53 -6.30
C GLU A 93 0.78 -10.89 -6.24
N SER A 94 0.33 -11.48 -5.15
CA SER A 94 -1.08 -11.80 -4.93
C SER A 94 -1.96 -10.54 -4.95
N VAL A 95 -1.50 -9.48 -4.30
CA VAL A 95 -2.22 -8.20 -4.28
C VAL A 95 -2.29 -7.59 -5.68
N ILE A 96 -1.19 -7.65 -6.43
CA ILE A 96 -1.19 -7.16 -7.81
C ILE A 96 -2.18 -7.94 -8.67
N ASN A 97 -2.23 -9.25 -8.52
CA ASN A 97 -3.18 -10.07 -9.26
C ASN A 97 -4.63 -9.73 -8.94
N LYS A 98 -4.92 -9.40 -7.68
CA LYS A 98 -6.29 -9.07 -7.25
C LYS A 98 -6.70 -7.65 -7.55
N TYR A 99 -5.80 -6.69 -7.36
CA TYR A 99 -6.14 -5.26 -7.33
C TYR A 99 -5.41 -4.41 -8.35
N GLY A 100 -4.34 -4.90 -8.95
CA GLY A 100 -3.49 -4.10 -9.84
C GLY A 100 -4.22 -3.56 -11.07
N GLN A 101 -5.25 -4.24 -11.53
CA GLN A 101 -6.03 -3.85 -12.70
C GLN A 101 -6.94 -2.64 -12.47
N TYR A 102 -7.20 -2.29 -11.21
CA TYR A 102 -8.12 -1.21 -10.88
C TYR A 102 -7.39 0.13 -10.80
N ASP A 103 -8.12 1.21 -11.12
CA ASP A 103 -7.56 2.54 -11.01
C ASP A 103 -7.54 3.02 -9.55
N ALA A 104 -6.87 4.16 -9.32
CA ALA A 104 -6.69 4.71 -7.99
C ALA A 104 -8.00 5.02 -7.29
N TRP A 105 -8.99 5.53 -8.02
CA TRP A 105 -10.28 5.90 -7.43
C TRP A 105 -11.10 4.68 -7.01
N TYR A 106 -11.07 3.62 -7.80
CA TYR A 106 -11.73 2.36 -7.44
C TYR A 106 -11.10 1.80 -6.15
N LEU A 107 -9.77 1.79 -6.09
CA LEU A 107 -9.05 1.30 -4.90
C LEU A 107 -9.31 2.18 -3.68
N ARG A 108 -9.40 3.49 -3.87
CA ARG A 108 -9.80 4.41 -2.80
C ARG A 108 -11.16 4.03 -2.24
N ASN A 109 -12.13 3.79 -3.11
CA ASN A 109 -13.48 3.43 -2.68
C ASN A 109 -13.50 2.10 -1.94
N LEU A 110 -12.74 1.11 -2.40
CA LEU A 110 -12.60 -0.15 -1.68
C LEU A 110 -11.99 0.06 -0.28
N SER A 111 -10.96 0.89 -0.17
CA SER A 111 -10.31 1.14 1.11
C SER A 111 -11.25 1.86 2.08
N HIS A 112 -12.16 2.70 1.59
CA HIS A 112 -13.15 3.40 2.41
C HIS A 112 -14.19 2.44 3.00
N GLU A 113 -14.37 1.27 2.43
CA GLU A 113 -15.26 0.25 2.98
C GLU A 113 -14.60 -0.55 4.09
N GLU A 114 -13.28 -0.43 4.26
CA GLU A 114 -12.56 -1.17 5.29
C GLU A 114 -12.81 -0.59 6.68
N MET A 115 -13.09 -1.47 7.63
CA MET A 115 -13.38 -1.05 9.01
C MET A 115 -12.20 -0.34 9.66
N SER A 116 -10.97 -0.75 9.35
CA SER A 116 -9.78 -0.11 9.90
C SER A 116 -9.69 1.36 9.52
N TRP A 117 -9.99 1.70 8.25
CA TRP A 117 -10.01 3.09 7.81
C TRP A 117 -11.20 3.84 8.41
N LYS A 118 -12.39 3.25 8.40
CA LYS A 118 -13.59 3.86 8.98
C LYS A 118 -13.38 4.20 10.46
N ASN A 119 -12.79 3.28 11.21
CA ASN A 119 -12.50 3.50 12.63
C ASN A 119 -11.51 4.64 12.84
N SER A 120 -10.50 4.77 11.96
CA SER A 120 -9.53 5.86 12.05
C SER A 120 -10.16 7.23 11.74
N ARG A 121 -11.30 7.23 11.05
CA ARG A 121 -12.04 8.45 10.66
C ARG A 121 -13.23 8.74 11.58
N ASP A 122 -13.44 7.98 12.63
CA ASP A 122 -14.60 8.11 13.51
C ASP A 122 -14.72 9.54 14.03
N GLY A 123 -15.91 10.12 13.86
CA GLY A 123 -16.19 11.50 14.28
C GLY A 123 -15.78 12.57 13.26
N LEU A 124 -15.22 12.18 12.09
CA LEU A 124 -14.83 13.12 11.05
C LEU A 124 -15.82 13.05 9.88
N ASP A 125 -16.09 14.22 9.27
CA ASP A 125 -16.82 14.27 8.01
C ASP A 125 -15.95 13.70 6.89
N ASP A 126 -16.57 13.24 5.81
CA ASP A 126 -15.87 12.67 4.66
C ASP A 126 -14.82 13.60 4.06
N SER A 127 -15.05 14.92 4.17
CA SER A 127 -14.13 15.93 3.63
C SER A 127 -13.11 16.43 4.64
N GLU A 128 -13.19 16.02 5.90
CA GLU A 128 -12.25 16.49 6.91
C GLU A 128 -10.92 15.81 6.78
N VAL A 129 -9.85 16.60 6.91
CA VAL A 129 -8.49 16.05 6.95
C VAL A 129 -8.33 15.28 8.26
N GLY A 130 -7.87 14.05 8.18
CA GLY A 130 -7.60 13.21 9.32
C GLY A 130 -6.24 12.56 9.18
N ASN A 131 -5.57 12.35 10.31
CA ASN A 131 -4.26 11.73 10.34
C ASN A 131 -4.14 10.69 11.46
N ARG A 132 -5.27 10.15 11.90
CA ARG A 132 -5.25 9.10 12.93
C ARG A 132 -4.59 7.85 12.38
N ILE A 133 -3.75 7.24 13.19
CA ILE A 133 -3.04 6.03 12.81
C ILE A 133 -4.01 4.85 12.72
N ILE A 134 -3.92 4.10 11.64
CA ILE A 134 -4.61 2.83 11.50
C ILE A 134 -3.73 1.78 12.18
N SER A 135 -4.25 1.16 13.23
CA SER A 135 -3.46 0.20 14.01
C SER A 135 -3.09 -1.02 13.17
N ASN A 136 -1.83 -1.45 13.25
CA ASN A 136 -1.33 -2.64 12.58
C ASN A 136 -2.12 -3.91 12.92
N ARG A 137 -2.86 -3.91 14.01
CA ARG A 137 -3.60 -5.08 14.47
C ARG A 137 -5.07 -5.08 14.07
N ARG A 138 -5.50 -4.11 13.25
CA ARG A 138 -6.92 -3.94 12.90
C ARG A 138 -7.23 -4.10 11.42
N TYR A 139 -6.28 -4.58 10.66
CA TYR A 139 -6.48 -4.82 9.23
C TYR A 139 -7.39 -5.99 8.93
#